data_77ca5e74bbb994d5a4cc346b1fab9dd3
#
_entry.id   77ca5e74bbb994d5a4cc346b1fab9dd3
#
_cell.length_a   1.000
_cell.length_b   1.000
_cell.length_c   1.000
_cell.angle_alpha   90.00
_cell.angle_beta   90.00
_cell.angle_gamma   90.00
#
_symmetry.space_group_name_H-M   'P 1'
#
loop_
_entity.id
_entity.type
_entity.pdbx_description
1 polymer ?
#
loop_
_entity_poly.entity_id
_entity_poly.type
_entity_poly.pdbx_seq_one_letter_code
_entity_poly.pdbx_strand_id
1 'polypeptide(L)'
;HMQLGVLLNDNKLFKKAFKNYEATIRYQRKDGSLPIETRRGGRAMFYQARAMNALTTIAIIAENQGYNIWDYEHKGKNFHNIVKFFIDFTENNEIVFKYAKSMKHPGPAKNYKRQDLNSRSSSNWGWLYAYASRFPDHENVQRLKKWSQDKSNLNSYQWDIVHHYLKIGKRPFGSASWTVVEPNCHFTK
;
A
#
# COMPACT_ATOMS: atom_id res chain seq x y z
N HIS A 1 8.30 12.99 -5.81
CA HIS A 1 9.53 13.67 -5.34
C HIS A 1 10.74 12.73 -5.39
N MET A 2 10.67 11.50 -4.84
CA MET A 2 11.84 10.60 -4.76
C MET A 2 12.37 10.23 -6.15
N GLN A 3 11.50 9.81 -7.08
CA GLN A 3 11.88 9.53 -8.47
C GLN A 3 12.61 10.72 -9.12
N LEU A 4 12.03 11.91 -9.00
CA LEU A 4 12.66 13.14 -9.53
C LEU A 4 13.97 13.44 -8.83
N GLY A 5 14.05 13.23 -7.51
CA GLY A 5 15.30 13.42 -6.75
C GLY A 5 16.43 12.54 -7.28
N VAL A 6 16.14 11.27 -7.59
CA VAL A 6 17.12 10.35 -8.17
C VAL A 6 17.47 10.77 -9.60
N LEU A 7 16.46 11.00 -10.46
CA LEU A 7 16.70 11.35 -11.87
C LEU A 7 17.49 12.66 -12.05
N LEU A 8 17.23 13.64 -11.19
CA LEU A 8 17.86 14.95 -11.27
C LEU A 8 19.08 15.10 -10.34
N ASN A 9 19.47 14.03 -9.65
CA ASN A 9 20.49 14.05 -8.60
C ASN A 9 20.23 15.16 -7.54
N ASP A 10 18.94 15.37 -7.20
CA ASP A 10 18.50 16.39 -6.27
C ASP A 10 18.24 15.80 -4.87
N ASN A 11 19.24 15.99 -3.99
CA ASN A 11 19.17 15.53 -2.61
C ASN A 11 18.03 16.16 -1.80
N LYS A 12 17.56 17.36 -2.15
CA LYS A 12 16.45 18.01 -1.41
C LYS A 12 15.14 17.31 -1.71
N LEU A 13 14.88 16.99 -2.97
CA LEU A 13 13.71 16.23 -3.38
C LEU A 13 13.74 14.81 -2.81
N PHE A 14 14.89 14.16 -2.86
CA PHE A 14 15.07 12.81 -2.29
C PHE A 14 14.76 12.82 -0.77
N LYS A 15 15.42 13.68 -0.01
CA LYS A 15 15.21 13.81 1.44
C LYS A 15 13.77 14.21 1.80
N LYS A 16 13.10 15.02 0.97
CA LYS A 16 11.70 15.39 1.18
C LYS A 16 10.78 14.16 1.11
N ALA A 17 10.99 13.29 0.13
CA ALA A 17 10.19 12.06 0.01
C ALA A 17 10.47 11.09 1.16
N PHE A 18 11.72 10.97 1.58
CA PHE A 18 12.12 10.18 2.73
C PHE A 18 11.40 10.64 4.01
N LYS A 19 11.43 11.95 4.29
CA LYS A 19 10.70 12.54 5.41
C LYS A 19 9.18 12.33 5.33
N ASN A 20 8.61 12.31 4.13
CA ASN A 20 7.18 12.02 3.95
C ASN A 20 6.84 10.56 4.32
N TYR A 21 7.72 9.62 3.97
CA TYR A 21 7.58 8.23 4.41
C TYR A 21 7.57 8.14 5.94
N GLU A 22 8.62 8.66 6.58
CA GLU A 22 8.75 8.68 8.03
C GLU A 22 7.54 9.35 8.72
N ALA A 23 7.10 10.49 8.19
CA ALA A 23 5.94 11.20 8.70
C ALA A 23 4.68 10.32 8.63
N THR A 24 4.47 9.61 7.51
CA THR A 24 3.32 8.73 7.36
C THR A 24 3.35 7.59 8.39
N ILE A 25 4.53 6.98 8.61
CA ILE A 25 4.69 5.96 9.64
C ILE A 25 4.38 6.53 11.04
N ARG A 26 4.86 7.72 11.35
CA ARG A 26 4.58 8.37 12.65
C ARG A 26 3.10 8.69 12.85
N TYR A 27 2.42 9.15 11.80
CA TYR A 27 1.02 9.60 11.86
C TYR A 27 -0.01 8.50 11.80
N GLN A 28 0.36 7.25 11.47
CA GLN A 28 -0.58 6.15 11.55
C GLN A 28 -1.14 6.02 12.97
N ARG A 29 -2.37 5.51 13.10
CA ARG A 29 -2.91 5.15 14.41
C ARG A 29 -2.25 3.87 14.92
N LYS A 30 -2.50 3.54 16.18
CA LYS A 30 -1.95 2.32 16.81
C LYS A 30 -2.36 1.03 16.08
N ASP A 31 -3.51 1.04 15.42
CA ASP A 31 -4.01 -0.08 14.64
C ASP A 31 -3.49 -0.13 13.18
N GLY A 32 -2.60 0.77 12.81
CA GLY A 32 -2.04 0.85 11.45
C GLY A 32 -2.89 1.65 10.45
N SER A 33 -4.08 2.10 10.84
CA SER A 33 -4.92 2.91 9.95
C SER A 33 -4.33 4.31 9.73
N LEU A 34 -4.43 4.79 8.49
CA LEU A 34 -3.98 6.14 8.11
C LEU A 34 -5.13 7.14 8.30
N PRO A 35 -4.98 8.15 9.18
CA PRO A 35 -6.07 9.04 9.56
C PRO A 35 -6.74 9.77 8.40
N ILE A 36 -5.96 10.26 7.44
CA ILE A 36 -6.46 11.03 6.29
C ILE A 36 -7.24 10.12 5.34
N GLU A 37 -6.73 8.91 5.12
CA GLU A 37 -7.28 7.99 4.13
C GLU A 37 -8.54 7.31 4.64
N THR A 38 -8.53 6.86 5.88
CA THR A 38 -9.67 6.13 6.46
C THR A 38 -10.91 6.99 6.75
N ARG A 39 -10.83 8.32 6.59
CA ARG A 39 -11.97 9.25 6.70
C ARG A 39 -12.73 9.48 5.40
N ARG A 40 -12.49 8.67 4.36
CA ARG A 40 -13.04 8.90 3.02
C ARG A 40 -14.29 8.08 2.71
N GLY A 41 -15.15 7.84 3.72
CA GLY A 41 -16.43 7.13 3.54
C GLY A 41 -16.24 5.75 2.92
N GLY A 42 -17.04 5.40 1.93
CA GLY A 42 -16.93 4.12 1.21
C GLY A 42 -15.65 3.89 0.41
N ARG A 43 -14.76 4.88 0.33
CA ARG A 43 -13.44 4.75 -0.30
C ARG A 43 -12.28 4.74 0.69
N ALA A 44 -12.55 4.61 1.98
CA ALA A 44 -11.52 4.65 3.00
C ALA A 44 -10.41 3.62 2.75
N MET A 45 -10.77 2.38 2.48
CA MET A 45 -9.79 1.31 2.24
C MET A 45 -9.12 1.40 0.86
N PHE A 46 -9.83 1.93 -0.13
CA PHE A 46 -9.22 2.26 -1.42
C PHE A 46 -8.06 3.24 -1.26
N TYR A 47 -8.25 4.30 -0.49
CA TYR A 47 -7.20 5.29 -0.25
C TYR A 47 -6.10 4.77 0.68
N GLN A 48 -6.44 3.91 1.65
CA GLN A 48 -5.44 3.21 2.45
C GLN A 48 -4.49 2.40 1.54
N ALA A 49 -5.04 1.59 0.62
CA ALA A 49 -4.25 0.81 -0.34
C ALA A 49 -3.40 1.70 -1.25
N ARG A 50 -3.95 2.82 -1.69
CA ARG A 50 -3.22 3.80 -2.52
C ARG A 50 -2.04 4.43 -1.78
N ALA A 51 -2.21 4.76 -0.51
CA ALA A 51 -1.12 5.26 0.33
C ALA A 51 -0.04 4.18 0.54
N MET A 52 -0.44 2.93 0.75
CA MET A 52 0.49 1.80 0.83
C MET A 52 1.32 1.66 -0.45
N ASN A 53 0.69 1.82 -1.62
CA ASN A 53 1.40 1.79 -2.90
C ASN A 53 2.44 2.91 -3.02
N ALA A 54 2.10 4.12 -2.57
CA ALA A 54 3.04 5.25 -2.56
C ALA A 54 4.22 5.01 -1.60
N LEU A 55 3.97 4.48 -0.40
CA LEU A 55 5.01 4.13 0.57
C LEU A 55 5.94 3.04 0.03
N THR A 56 5.37 2.01 -0.58
CA THR A 56 6.12 0.93 -1.23
C THR A 56 7.04 1.46 -2.33
N THR A 57 6.52 2.35 -3.18
CA THR A 57 7.32 2.99 -4.24
C THR A 57 8.50 3.76 -3.66
N ILE A 58 8.27 4.52 -2.59
CA ILE A 58 9.33 5.26 -1.91
C ILE A 58 10.38 4.29 -1.35
N ALA A 59 9.94 3.20 -0.71
CA ALA A 59 10.83 2.23 -0.09
C ALA A 59 11.70 1.50 -1.13
N ILE A 60 11.14 1.10 -2.26
CA ILE A 60 11.89 0.46 -3.36
C ILE A 60 12.94 1.41 -3.93
N ILE A 61 12.57 2.67 -4.19
CA ILE A 61 13.51 3.63 -4.75
C ILE A 61 14.63 3.94 -3.75
N ALA A 62 14.31 4.06 -2.46
CA ALA A 62 15.28 4.28 -1.41
C ALA A 62 16.26 3.09 -1.30
N GLU A 63 15.74 1.87 -1.34
CA GLU A 63 16.54 0.64 -1.30
C GLU A 63 17.51 0.55 -2.49
N ASN A 64 17.06 0.91 -3.69
CA ASN A 64 17.93 0.98 -4.88
C ASN A 64 19.03 2.06 -4.77
N GLN A 65 18.87 3.03 -3.87
CA GLN A 65 19.90 4.02 -3.55
C GLN A 65 20.71 3.66 -2.29
N GLY A 66 20.56 2.42 -1.77
CA GLY A 66 21.30 1.94 -0.60
C GLY A 66 20.71 2.30 0.75
N TYR A 67 19.46 2.80 0.78
CA TYR A 67 18.79 3.16 2.03
C TYR A 67 17.66 2.18 2.36
N ASN A 68 17.85 1.35 3.38
CA ASN A 68 16.77 0.48 3.88
C ASN A 68 15.81 1.28 4.77
N ILE A 69 14.66 1.69 4.18
CA ILE A 69 13.61 2.40 4.91
C ILE A 69 12.39 1.52 5.21
N TRP A 70 12.39 0.28 4.73
CA TRP A 70 11.35 -0.70 5.02
C TRP A 70 11.23 -0.99 6.51
N ASP A 71 12.38 -1.02 7.20
CA ASP A 71 12.47 -1.34 8.63
C ASP A 71 12.31 -0.10 9.52
N TYR A 72 11.99 1.07 8.92
CA TYR A 72 11.79 2.27 9.71
C TYR A 72 10.64 2.10 10.68
N GLU A 73 10.95 2.32 11.95
CA GLU A 73 9.99 2.24 13.05
C GLU A 73 10.00 3.52 13.89
N HIS A 74 8.83 3.91 14.39
CA HIS A 74 8.67 4.98 15.34
C HIS A 74 7.67 4.59 16.43
N LYS A 75 8.15 4.32 17.63
CA LYS A 75 7.32 3.97 18.80
C LYS A 75 6.37 2.80 18.53
N GLY A 76 6.89 1.71 17.99
CA GLY A 76 6.15 0.50 17.63
C GLY A 76 5.29 0.64 16.35
N LYS A 77 5.40 1.75 15.63
CA LYS A 77 4.70 1.97 14.37
C LYS A 77 5.66 1.78 13.21
N ASN A 78 5.29 0.93 12.26
CA ASN A 78 6.07 0.62 11.06
C ASN A 78 5.15 0.32 9.89
N PHE A 79 5.72 -0.01 8.73
CA PHE A 79 4.93 -0.32 7.54
C PHE A 79 4.10 -1.61 7.70
N HIS A 80 4.59 -2.59 8.46
CA HIS A 80 3.85 -3.84 8.71
C HIS A 80 2.52 -3.60 9.42
N ASN A 81 2.43 -2.62 10.32
CA ASN A 81 1.16 -2.26 10.97
C ASN A 81 0.13 -1.71 9.96
N ILE A 82 0.59 -0.91 8.98
CA ILE A 82 -0.30 -0.37 7.92
C ILE A 82 -0.84 -1.52 7.07
N VAL A 83 0.01 -2.49 6.71
CA VAL A 83 -0.39 -3.70 6.00
C VAL A 83 -1.34 -4.53 6.84
N LYS A 84 -1.01 -4.73 8.12
CA LYS A 84 -1.86 -5.48 9.06
C LYS A 84 -3.27 -4.90 9.13
N PHE A 85 -3.43 -3.58 9.23
CA PHE A 85 -4.76 -2.95 9.26
C PHE A 85 -5.56 -3.27 7.99
N PHE A 86 -4.92 -3.30 6.82
CA PHE A 86 -5.57 -3.71 5.58
C PHE A 86 -6.06 -5.16 5.64
N ILE A 87 -5.26 -6.07 6.20
CA ILE A 87 -5.63 -7.48 6.34
C ILE A 87 -6.75 -7.64 7.35
N ASP A 88 -6.63 -7.01 8.51
CA ASP A 88 -7.69 -7.01 9.55
C ASP A 88 -9.03 -6.55 8.94
N PHE A 89 -9.01 -5.55 8.04
CA PHE A 89 -10.19 -5.12 7.30
C PHE A 89 -10.74 -6.22 6.37
N THR A 90 -9.89 -7.02 5.71
CA THR A 90 -10.38 -8.10 4.85
C THR A 90 -11.08 -9.20 5.64
N GLU A 91 -10.70 -9.40 6.88
CA GLU A 91 -11.30 -10.36 7.80
C GLU A 91 -12.54 -9.79 8.52
N ASN A 92 -12.53 -8.50 8.80
CA ASN A 92 -13.65 -7.79 9.42
C ASN A 92 -13.78 -6.36 8.87
N ASN A 93 -14.72 -6.17 7.95
CA ASN A 93 -14.94 -4.88 7.31
C ASN A 93 -15.34 -3.74 8.27
N GLU A 94 -15.90 -4.07 9.43
CA GLU A 94 -16.42 -3.07 10.36
C GLU A 94 -15.34 -2.27 11.07
N ILE A 95 -14.12 -2.76 11.11
CA ILE A 95 -13.01 -2.04 11.78
C ILE A 95 -12.76 -0.64 11.19
N VAL A 96 -13.10 -0.43 9.92
CA VAL A 96 -12.93 0.85 9.25
C VAL A 96 -14.11 1.81 9.48
N PHE A 97 -15.30 1.29 9.84
CA PHE A 97 -16.54 2.10 9.90
C PHE A 97 -16.43 3.23 10.91
N LYS A 98 -15.78 3.00 12.06
CA LYS A 98 -15.55 4.03 13.08
C LYS A 98 -14.82 5.27 12.56
N TYR A 99 -13.99 5.09 11.53
CA TYR A 99 -13.25 6.18 10.88
C TYR A 99 -13.96 6.70 9.64
N ALA A 100 -14.47 5.79 8.82
CA ALA A 100 -15.09 6.10 7.53
C ALA A 100 -16.37 6.90 7.65
N LYS A 101 -17.15 6.72 8.73
CA LYS A 101 -18.38 7.46 8.99
C LYS A 101 -18.19 8.97 9.11
N SER A 102 -17.00 9.42 9.48
CA SER A 102 -16.73 10.84 9.70
C SER A 102 -16.69 11.67 8.41
N MET A 103 -16.46 11.04 7.27
CA MET A 103 -16.48 11.60 5.90
C MET A 103 -15.99 13.06 5.79
N LYS A 104 -14.90 13.41 6.46
CA LYS A 104 -14.38 14.79 6.48
C LYS A 104 -13.80 15.27 5.14
N HIS A 105 -13.64 14.35 4.19
CA HIS A 105 -13.18 14.67 2.85
C HIS A 105 -14.30 14.37 1.86
N PRO A 106 -14.64 15.31 0.97
CA PRO A 106 -15.63 15.08 -0.07
C PRO A 106 -15.16 13.92 -0.95
N GLY A 107 -16.02 12.94 -1.09
CA GLY A 107 -15.80 11.78 -1.94
C GLY A 107 -17.15 11.23 -2.38
N PRO A 108 -17.22 10.59 -3.56
CA PRO A 108 -18.49 10.18 -4.15
C PRO A 108 -19.17 9.02 -3.38
N ALA A 109 -18.46 8.34 -2.50
CA ALA A 109 -19.00 7.19 -1.79
C ALA A 109 -19.55 7.58 -0.41
N LYS A 110 -20.82 8.01 -0.38
CA LYS A 110 -21.51 8.38 0.87
C LYS A 110 -21.73 7.20 1.82
N ASN A 111 -21.94 6.00 1.28
CA ASN A 111 -22.15 4.81 2.09
C ASN A 111 -20.83 4.22 2.60
N TYR A 112 -20.43 4.59 3.80
CA TYR A 112 -19.18 4.12 4.41
C TYR A 112 -19.17 2.63 4.77
N LYS A 113 -20.33 1.98 4.87
CA LYS A 113 -20.42 0.54 5.12
C LYS A 113 -20.09 -0.29 3.88
N ARG A 114 -20.23 0.29 2.69
CA ARG A 114 -19.86 -0.34 1.43
C ARG A 114 -18.48 0.19 1.01
N GLN A 115 -17.43 -0.53 1.40
CA GLN A 115 -16.07 -0.17 1.01
C GLN A 115 -15.80 -0.55 -0.45
N ASP A 116 -15.47 0.45 -1.24
CA ASP A 116 -15.09 0.26 -2.64
C ASP A 116 -13.57 0.05 -2.73
N LEU A 117 -13.14 -1.20 -2.83
CA LEU A 117 -11.76 -1.57 -3.16
C LEU A 117 -11.49 -1.52 -4.66
N ASN A 118 -12.57 -1.42 -5.44
CA ASN A 118 -12.54 -1.42 -6.88
C ASN A 118 -12.33 0.00 -7.38
N SER A 119 -11.12 0.46 -7.40
CA SER A 119 -10.86 1.54 -8.31
C SER A 119 -10.59 0.98 -9.70
N ARG A 120 -10.94 1.76 -10.68
CA ARG A 120 -10.72 1.49 -12.10
C ARG A 120 -9.24 1.36 -12.50
N SER A 121 -8.33 1.26 -11.53
CA SER A 121 -6.91 1.12 -11.80
C SER A 121 -6.30 0.04 -10.91
N SER A 122 -5.66 -0.93 -11.56
CA SER A 122 -4.78 -1.93 -10.95
C SER A 122 -3.63 -1.30 -10.13
N SER A 123 -3.41 0.00 -10.30
CA SER A 123 -2.32 0.75 -9.65
C SER A 123 -2.35 0.73 -8.12
N ASN A 124 -3.47 0.41 -7.50
CA ASN A 124 -3.57 0.37 -6.04
C ASN A 124 -3.05 -0.93 -5.41
N TRP A 125 -2.72 -1.93 -6.21
CA TRP A 125 -2.31 -3.24 -5.73
C TRP A 125 -0.81 -3.52 -5.90
N GLY A 126 -0.05 -2.60 -6.48
CA GLY A 126 1.39 -2.76 -6.69
C GLY A 126 2.17 -2.98 -5.38
N TRP A 127 1.71 -2.41 -4.27
CA TRP A 127 2.29 -2.62 -2.95
C TRP A 127 2.28 -4.09 -2.53
N LEU A 128 1.25 -4.83 -2.94
CA LEU A 128 1.04 -6.21 -2.54
C LEU A 128 2.17 -7.11 -3.05
N TYR A 129 2.49 -6.99 -4.35
CA TYR A 129 3.59 -7.73 -4.94
C TYR A 129 4.93 -7.39 -4.26
N ALA A 130 5.24 -6.11 -4.17
CA ALA A 130 6.51 -5.65 -3.61
C ALA A 130 6.67 -6.08 -2.14
N TYR A 131 5.60 -5.95 -1.34
CA TYR A 131 5.60 -6.37 0.05
C TYR A 131 5.77 -7.89 0.18
N ALA A 132 5.00 -8.67 -0.58
CA ALA A 132 5.06 -10.13 -0.54
C ALA A 132 6.42 -10.68 -1.02
N SER A 133 7.03 -10.03 -2.00
CA SER A 133 8.37 -10.40 -2.49
C SER A 133 9.46 -10.05 -1.48
N ARG A 134 9.32 -8.94 -0.78
CA ARG A 134 10.32 -8.47 0.19
C ARG A 134 10.25 -9.21 1.52
N PHE A 135 9.05 -9.62 1.92
CA PHE A 135 8.77 -10.25 3.21
C PHE A 135 7.98 -11.56 3.05
N PRO A 136 8.47 -12.54 2.28
CA PRO A 136 7.69 -13.72 1.89
C PRO A 136 7.19 -14.56 3.09
N ASP A 137 7.94 -14.56 4.20
CA ASP A 137 7.65 -15.35 5.39
C ASP A 137 6.92 -14.57 6.50
N HIS A 138 6.67 -13.28 6.28
CA HIS A 138 5.97 -12.46 7.26
C HIS A 138 4.51 -12.90 7.43
N GLU A 139 4.01 -12.91 8.67
CA GLU A 139 2.64 -13.34 8.99
C GLU A 139 1.57 -12.63 8.14
N ASN A 140 1.75 -11.34 7.88
CA ASN A 140 0.85 -10.57 7.01
C ASN A 140 0.75 -11.17 5.61
N VAL A 141 1.85 -11.67 5.06
CA VAL A 141 1.86 -12.29 3.72
C VAL A 141 1.16 -13.63 3.73
N GLN A 142 1.34 -14.43 4.79
CA GLN A 142 0.64 -15.70 4.92
C GLN A 142 -0.89 -15.49 5.06
N ARG A 143 -1.31 -14.49 5.83
CA ARG A 143 -2.73 -14.10 5.95
C ARG A 143 -3.30 -13.62 4.61
N LEU A 144 -2.56 -12.80 3.85
CA LEU A 144 -2.96 -12.35 2.52
C LEU A 144 -3.11 -13.50 1.53
N LYS A 145 -2.20 -14.48 1.55
CA LYS A 145 -2.29 -15.68 0.72
C LYS A 145 -3.56 -16.46 1.04
N LYS A 146 -3.84 -16.69 2.32
CA LYS A 146 -5.05 -17.38 2.76
C LYS A 146 -6.31 -16.65 2.32
N TRP A 147 -6.37 -15.34 2.52
CA TRP A 147 -7.51 -14.51 2.11
C TRP A 147 -7.73 -14.53 0.60
N SER A 148 -6.67 -14.50 -0.21
CA SER A 148 -6.76 -14.51 -1.66
C SER A 148 -7.20 -15.85 -2.26
N GLN A 149 -7.17 -16.93 -1.50
CA GLN A 149 -7.64 -18.23 -1.94
C GLN A 149 -9.17 -18.32 -1.99
N ASP A 150 -9.86 -17.48 -1.24
CA ASP A 150 -11.32 -17.42 -1.23
C ASP A 150 -11.82 -16.39 -2.26
N LYS A 151 -12.34 -16.91 -3.37
CA LYS A 151 -12.88 -16.06 -4.46
C LYS A 151 -14.07 -15.19 -4.05
N SER A 152 -14.77 -15.55 -2.98
CA SER A 152 -15.91 -14.77 -2.46
C SER A 152 -15.49 -13.44 -1.86
N ASN A 153 -14.24 -13.32 -1.43
CA ASN A 153 -13.70 -12.10 -0.84
C ASN A 153 -13.52 -10.96 -1.84
N LEU A 154 -13.45 -11.28 -3.14
CA LEU A 154 -13.10 -10.34 -4.20
C LEU A 154 -14.06 -10.52 -5.38
N ASN A 155 -14.35 -9.44 -6.10
CA ASN A 155 -14.90 -9.63 -7.44
C ASN A 155 -13.86 -10.30 -8.35
N SER A 156 -14.30 -10.85 -9.48
CA SER A 156 -13.45 -11.63 -10.39
C SER A 156 -12.14 -10.90 -10.75
N TYR A 157 -12.23 -9.62 -11.06
CA TYR A 157 -11.09 -8.81 -11.44
C TYR A 157 -10.10 -8.58 -10.27
N GLN A 158 -10.61 -8.30 -9.08
CA GLN A 158 -9.78 -8.13 -7.87
C GLN A 158 -9.11 -9.44 -7.49
N TRP A 159 -9.86 -10.55 -7.59
CA TRP A 159 -9.32 -11.87 -7.30
C TRP A 159 -8.18 -12.24 -8.23
N ASP A 160 -8.34 -11.99 -9.53
CA ASP A 160 -7.31 -12.28 -10.53
C ASP A 160 -6.02 -11.49 -10.25
N ILE A 161 -6.14 -10.21 -9.92
CA ILE A 161 -4.99 -9.36 -9.58
C ILE A 161 -4.30 -9.88 -8.32
N VAL A 162 -5.01 -10.00 -7.22
CA VAL A 162 -4.42 -10.37 -5.93
C VAL A 162 -3.85 -11.78 -5.98
N HIS A 163 -4.59 -12.72 -6.56
CA HIS A 163 -4.15 -14.10 -6.70
C HIS A 163 -2.90 -14.21 -7.58
N HIS A 164 -2.86 -13.46 -8.68
CA HIS A 164 -1.70 -13.42 -9.55
C HIS A 164 -0.46 -12.90 -8.82
N TYR A 165 -0.58 -11.79 -8.09
CA TYR A 165 0.54 -11.22 -7.35
C TYR A 165 1.06 -12.12 -6.22
N LEU A 166 0.18 -12.82 -5.54
CA LEU A 166 0.57 -13.67 -4.40
C LEU A 166 1.03 -15.07 -4.80
N LYS A 167 0.46 -15.65 -5.87
CA LYS A 167 0.72 -17.04 -6.25
C LYS A 167 1.96 -17.20 -7.12
N ILE A 168 2.18 -16.29 -8.05
CA ILE A 168 3.12 -16.54 -9.15
C ILE A 168 4.47 -15.87 -8.90
N GLY A 169 4.55 -14.86 -8.05
CA GLY A 169 5.75 -14.05 -7.90
C GLY A 169 6.18 -13.34 -9.21
N LYS A 170 5.31 -13.44 -10.24
CA LYS A 170 5.53 -12.84 -11.56
C LYS A 170 4.61 -11.63 -11.72
N ARG A 171 5.11 -10.62 -12.39
CA ARG A 171 4.36 -9.42 -12.71
C ARG A 171 3.29 -9.70 -13.72
N PRO A 172 2.07 -9.15 -13.58
CA PRO A 172 1.12 -9.15 -14.69
C PRO A 172 1.68 -8.28 -15.80
N PHE A 173 1.91 -8.89 -16.95
CA PHE A 173 2.23 -8.15 -18.17
C PHE A 173 1.11 -7.15 -18.43
N GLY A 174 1.45 -5.87 -18.59
CA GLY A 174 0.51 -4.83 -19.00
C GLY A 174 -0.21 -4.07 -17.88
N SER A 175 -0.09 -4.45 -16.61
CA SER A 175 -0.44 -3.52 -15.54
C SER A 175 0.71 -2.54 -15.36
N ALA A 176 0.74 -1.53 -16.19
CA ALA A 176 1.60 -0.39 -15.98
C ALA A 176 1.15 0.34 -14.71
N SER A 177 1.47 -0.23 -13.57
CA SER A 177 1.55 0.54 -12.36
C SER A 177 2.76 1.45 -12.54
N TRP A 178 2.52 2.62 -13.08
CA TRP A 178 3.52 3.70 -13.20
C TRP A 178 4.14 4.06 -11.85
N THR A 179 3.72 3.40 -10.80
CA THR A 179 4.08 3.68 -9.42
C THR A 179 4.99 2.63 -8.81
N VAL A 180 5.16 1.46 -9.39
CA VAL A 180 6.14 0.46 -8.94
C VAL A 180 7.28 0.44 -9.94
N VAL A 181 8.37 1.12 -9.57
CA VAL A 181 9.64 1.01 -10.30
C VAL A 181 10.11 -0.43 -10.19
N GLU A 182 10.45 -1.04 -11.31
CA GLU A 182 11.02 -2.38 -11.32
C GLU A 182 12.24 -2.44 -10.41
N PRO A 183 12.33 -3.45 -9.52
CA PRO A 183 13.53 -3.63 -8.69
C PRO A 183 14.83 -3.81 -9.52
N ASN A 184 14.68 -4.17 -10.79
CA ASN A 184 15.79 -4.45 -11.71
C ASN A 184 16.07 -3.32 -12.71
N CYS A 185 15.42 -2.16 -12.59
CA CYS A 185 15.92 -0.98 -13.28
C CYS A 185 17.20 -0.55 -12.57
N HIS A 186 18.31 -1.22 -12.92
CA HIS A 186 19.63 -0.74 -12.58
C HIS A 186 19.83 0.56 -13.33
N PHE A 187 19.73 1.67 -12.64
CA PHE A 187 20.39 2.87 -13.08
C PHE A 187 21.89 2.56 -12.97
N THR A 188 22.50 2.14 -14.08
CA THR A 188 23.96 2.07 -14.19
C THR A 188 24.52 3.43 -13.83
N LYS A 189 25.46 3.41 -12.91
CA LYS A 189 26.22 4.59 -12.46
C LYS A 189 26.82 5.32 -13.63
#